data_c5eeb2b62d71ada7a61970df83be06bc
#
_entry.id   c5eeb2b62d71ada7a61970df83be06bc
#
_cell.length_a   1.000
_cell.length_b   1.000
_cell.length_c   1.000
_cell.angle_alpha   90.00
_cell.angle_beta   90.00
_cell.angle_gamma   90.00
#
_symmetry.space_group_name_H-M   'P 1'
#
loop_
_entity.id
_entity.type
_entity.pdbx_description
1 polymer ?
#
loop_
_entity_poly.entity_id
_entity_poly.type
_entity_poly.pdbx_seq_one_letter_code
_entity_poly.pdbx_strand_id
1 'polypeptide(L)'
;MQCAWDTLAQFTRNHRQLKGSAGAVGVLHTHSRRLEFHPHVHLAMPGAAFDAQHGLWRSLRKTRKGGHYLFNQNALAAVFRGKLLAALKVNGLTVPVCLPTCWVVDCKAVGNGEKALVYLGRYLYRGVIQERDIVRCADGCVTFRYRDGTSGKNTRRTVSGAHFLWLVLQHVLPKGLRRSRNFGLLHPNCKHRQRLALLRFLHRPAGTVPCPVGVPAHVIPPTPSERPKLQCRCCGSAMEIVRRRIPAPPSHGGLARPPAAPREGHHIL
;
A
#
# COMPACT_ATOMS: atom_id res chain seq x y z
N MET A 1 -8.59 -1.63 -3.49
CA MET A 1 -7.54 -2.34 -2.75
C MET A 1 -7.96 -3.76 -2.37
N GLN A 2 -9.14 -3.97 -1.76
CA GLN A 2 -9.57 -5.32 -1.36
C GLN A 2 -9.63 -6.29 -2.55
N CYS A 3 -10.28 -5.93 -3.65
CA CYS A 3 -10.35 -6.78 -4.84
C CYS A 3 -8.97 -7.18 -5.41
N ALA A 4 -8.01 -6.26 -5.36
CA ALA A 4 -6.64 -6.54 -5.78
C ALA A 4 -5.96 -7.56 -4.85
N TRP A 5 -6.13 -7.40 -3.54
CA TRP A 5 -5.67 -8.38 -2.56
C TRP A 5 -6.34 -9.74 -2.74
N ASP A 6 -7.67 -9.78 -2.89
CA ASP A 6 -8.42 -11.03 -3.06
C ASP A 6 -8.01 -11.80 -4.33
N THR A 7 -7.60 -11.04 -5.37
CA THR A 7 -7.02 -11.64 -6.57
C THR A 7 -5.68 -12.30 -6.26
N LEU A 8 -4.75 -11.58 -5.63
CA LEU A 8 -3.44 -12.14 -5.27
C LEU A 8 -3.55 -13.32 -4.31
N ALA A 9 -4.42 -13.22 -3.30
CA ALA A 9 -4.65 -14.29 -2.35
C ALA A 9 -5.20 -15.57 -3.04
N GLN A 10 -6.12 -15.42 -4.00
CA GLN A 10 -6.62 -16.53 -4.81
C GLN A 10 -5.51 -17.16 -5.64
N PHE A 11 -4.73 -16.34 -6.36
CA PHE A 11 -3.62 -16.84 -7.17
C PHE A 11 -2.58 -17.56 -6.32
N THR A 12 -2.26 -17.04 -5.12
CA THR A 12 -1.31 -17.67 -4.21
C THR A 12 -1.79 -19.04 -3.73
N ARG A 13 -3.08 -19.15 -3.34
CA ARG A 13 -3.65 -20.43 -2.92
C ARG A 13 -3.65 -21.49 -4.04
N ASN A 14 -3.90 -21.05 -5.27
CA ASN A 14 -3.99 -21.93 -6.43
C ASN A 14 -2.64 -22.21 -7.08
N HIS A 15 -1.58 -21.50 -6.68
CA HIS A 15 -0.26 -21.66 -7.29
C HIS A 15 0.40 -22.99 -6.89
N ARG A 16 0.92 -23.73 -7.88
CA ARG A 16 1.48 -25.09 -7.68
C ARG A 16 2.54 -25.19 -6.57
N GLN A 17 3.39 -24.17 -6.43
CA GLN A 17 4.48 -24.17 -5.46
C GLN A 17 4.12 -23.46 -4.14
N LEU A 18 3.23 -22.49 -4.15
CA LEU A 18 2.92 -21.68 -2.97
C LEU A 18 1.85 -22.31 -2.09
N LYS A 19 0.70 -22.69 -2.68
CA LYS A 19 -0.41 -23.40 -2.01
C LYS A 19 -0.69 -22.97 -0.57
N GLY A 20 -0.69 -21.65 -0.28
CA GLY A 20 -0.75 -21.19 1.09
C GLY A 20 -1.30 -19.77 1.23
N SER A 21 -1.25 -19.28 2.46
CA SER A 21 -1.62 -17.92 2.80
C SER A 21 -0.44 -16.98 2.56
N ALA A 22 -0.69 -15.88 1.86
CA ALA A 22 0.28 -14.83 1.63
C ALA A 22 0.02 -13.62 2.54
N GLY A 23 0.89 -12.63 2.46
CA GLY A 23 0.71 -11.30 3.00
C GLY A 23 1.16 -10.26 1.98
N ALA A 24 0.57 -9.09 2.03
CA ALA A 24 0.97 -7.97 1.18
C ALA A 24 0.79 -6.63 1.88
N VAL A 25 1.61 -5.66 1.49
CA VAL A 25 1.38 -4.24 1.78
C VAL A 25 0.83 -3.60 0.52
N GLY A 26 -0.35 -3.01 0.61
CA GLY A 26 -1.01 -2.30 -0.49
C GLY A 26 -0.99 -0.80 -0.27
N VAL A 27 -0.72 -0.03 -1.33
CA VAL A 27 -0.74 1.43 -1.33
C VAL A 27 -1.57 1.92 -2.50
N LEU A 28 -2.52 2.81 -2.23
CA LEU A 28 -3.32 3.48 -3.25
C LEU A 28 -2.60 4.73 -3.73
N HIS A 29 -2.35 4.80 -5.02
CA HIS A 29 -1.94 6.01 -5.71
C HIS A 29 -3.12 6.57 -6.50
N THR A 30 -3.27 7.87 -6.51
CA THR A 30 -4.40 8.55 -7.18
C THR A 30 -3.99 9.38 -8.38
N HIS A 31 -2.69 9.65 -8.55
CA HIS A 31 -2.18 10.57 -9.56
C HIS A 31 -1.14 9.94 -10.47
N SER A 32 -1.13 10.41 -11.70
CA SER A 32 -0.03 10.23 -12.66
C SER A 32 1.13 11.20 -12.29
N ARG A 33 2.25 11.07 -12.99
CA ARG A 33 3.37 12.01 -12.86
C ARG A 33 3.02 13.44 -13.33
N ARG A 34 1.98 13.59 -14.12
CA ARG A 34 1.44 14.87 -14.63
C ARG A 34 0.36 15.46 -13.74
N LEU A 35 0.13 14.88 -12.55
CA LEU A 35 -0.93 15.22 -11.59
C LEU A 35 -2.35 14.91 -12.08
N GLU A 36 -2.51 14.18 -13.16
CA GLU A 36 -3.83 13.76 -13.64
C GLU A 36 -4.40 12.64 -12.75
N PHE A 37 -5.73 12.61 -12.61
CA PHE A 37 -6.38 11.56 -11.83
C PHE A 37 -6.17 10.19 -12.49
N HIS A 38 -5.39 9.35 -11.83
CA HIS A 38 -4.99 8.03 -12.31
C HIS A 38 -4.92 7.04 -11.15
N PRO A 39 -6.08 6.61 -10.60
CA PRO A 39 -6.10 5.72 -9.45
C PRO A 39 -5.57 4.33 -9.80
N HIS A 40 -4.58 3.89 -9.05
CA HIS A 40 -4.01 2.56 -9.19
C HIS A 40 -3.46 2.07 -7.85
N VAL A 41 -3.32 0.75 -7.71
CA VAL A 41 -2.88 0.11 -6.47
C VAL A 41 -1.56 -0.59 -6.68
N HIS A 42 -0.59 -0.30 -5.83
CA HIS A 42 0.63 -1.08 -5.71
C HIS A 42 0.51 -2.08 -4.57
N LEU A 43 0.90 -3.32 -4.82
CA LEU A 43 0.96 -4.38 -3.82
C LEU A 43 2.37 -4.95 -3.78
N ALA A 44 3.03 -4.84 -2.65
CA ALA A 44 4.29 -5.53 -2.39
C ALA A 44 4.02 -6.79 -1.57
N MET A 45 4.42 -7.94 -2.08
CA MET A 45 4.26 -9.22 -1.39
C MET A 45 5.53 -10.05 -1.49
N PRO A 46 5.87 -10.84 -0.47
CA PRO A 46 6.96 -11.81 -0.57
C PRO A 46 6.62 -12.88 -1.62
N GLY A 47 7.63 -13.35 -2.36
CA GLY A 47 7.50 -14.50 -3.25
C GLY A 47 7.36 -15.83 -2.50
N ALA A 48 6.62 -15.82 -1.39
CA ALA A 48 6.43 -16.95 -0.50
C ALA A 48 5.02 -16.93 0.13
N ALA A 49 4.55 -18.10 0.57
CA ALA A 49 3.30 -18.28 1.27
C ALA A 49 3.44 -19.26 2.43
N PHE A 50 2.59 -19.12 3.42
CA PHE A 50 2.54 -20.02 4.56
C PHE A 50 1.48 -21.11 4.32
N ASP A 51 1.94 -22.35 4.24
CA ASP A 51 1.09 -23.53 4.22
C ASP A 51 0.71 -23.89 5.67
N ALA A 52 -0.50 -23.53 6.05
CA ALA A 52 -0.99 -23.74 7.41
C ALA A 52 -1.23 -25.23 7.73
N GLN A 53 -1.50 -26.06 6.73
CA GLN A 53 -1.75 -27.50 6.89
C GLN A 53 -0.47 -28.22 7.31
N HIS A 54 0.64 -27.87 6.68
CA HIS A 54 1.94 -28.52 6.97
C HIS A 54 2.85 -27.68 7.88
N GLY A 55 2.47 -26.46 8.24
CA GLY A 55 3.28 -25.56 9.05
C GLY A 55 4.55 -25.05 8.34
N LEU A 56 4.57 -25.02 7.01
CA LEU A 56 5.75 -24.76 6.20
C LEU A 56 5.66 -23.43 5.44
N TRP A 57 6.79 -22.77 5.24
CA TRP A 57 6.95 -21.72 4.26
C TRP A 57 7.29 -22.32 2.91
N ARG A 58 6.47 -21.98 1.92
CA ARG A 58 6.68 -22.32 0.52
C ARG A 58 7.13 -21.09 -0.23
N SER A 59 8.28 -21.16 -0.86
CA SER A 59 8.82 -20.09 -1.71
C SER A 59 8.95 -20.58 -3.15
N LEU A 60 8.92 -19.63 -4.08
CA LEU A 60 9.18 -19.94 -5.48
C LEU A 60 10.62 -20.41 -5.66
N ARG A 61 10.81 -21.51 -6.36
CA ARG A 61 12.13 -21.92 -6.84
C ARG A 61 12.55 -20.99 -7.98
N LYS A 62 13.79 -20.49 -7.94
CA LYS A 62 14.37 -19.74 -9.05
C LYS A 62 14.33 -20.61 -10.31
N THR A 63 13.62 -20.18 -11.33
CA THR A 63 13.64 -20.86 -12.61
C THR A 63 14.92 -20.52 -13.37
N ARG A 64 15.56 -21.51 -13.99
CA ARG A 64 16.77 -21.32 -14.82
C ARG A 64 16.55 -20.37 -16.01
N LYS A 65 15.32 -20.19 -16.46
CA LYS A 65 14.92 -19.36 -17.62
C LYS A 65 14.39 -18.00 -17.18
N GLY A 66 15.10 -17.21 -16.39
CA GLY A 66 14.93 -15.75 -16.26
C GLY A 66 13.52 -15.13 -16.13
N GLY A 67 12.46 -15.89 -16.02
CA GLY A 67 11.10 -15.40 -15.82
C GLY A 67 10.90 -14.98 -14.36
N HIS A 68 10.88 -13.68 -14.12
CA HIS A 68 10.92 -13.11 -12.78
C HIS A 68 9.56 -12.57 -12.29
N TYR A 69 8.45 -13.03 -12.82
CA TYR A 69 7.14 -12.64 -12.31
C TYR A 69 6.45 -13.81 -11.60
N LEU A 70 5.75 -13.45 -10.52
CA LEU A 70 5.12 -14.40 -9.62
C LEU A 70 3.89 -15.06 -10.25
N PHE A 71 3.11 -14.29 -11.01
CA PHE A 71 1.86 -14.71 -11.63
C PHE A 71 1.72 -14.18 -13.05
N ASN A 72 0.95 -14.86 -13.88
CA ASN A 72 0.60 -14.39 -15.22
C ASN A 72 -0.19 -13.08 -15.13
N GLN A 73 0.33 -12.02 -15.76
CA GLN A 73 -0.20 -10.66 -15.69
C GLN A 73 -1.58 -10.56 -16.33
N ASN A 74 -1.80 -11.22 -17.48
CA ASN A 74 -3.09 -11.20 -18.18
C ASN A 74 -4.18 -11.90 -17.35
N ALA A 75 -3.84 -13.03 -16.74
CA ALA A 75 -4.76 -13.73 -15.87
C ALA A 75 -5.09 -12.93 -14.60
N LEU A 76 -4.09 -12.27 -14.00
CA LEU A 76 -4.31 -11.34 -12.88
C LEU A 76 -5.25 -10.20 -13.27
N ALA A 77 -5.02 -9.59 -14.43
CA ALA A 77 -5.82 -8.48 -14.93
C ALA A 77 -7.29 -8.89 -15.14
N ALA A 78 -7.52 -10.04 -15.77
CA ALA A 78 -8.86 -10.56 -16.01
C ALA A 78 -9.63 -10.84 -14.71
N VAL A 79 -9.00 -11.53 -13.74
CA VAL A 79 -9.64 -11.86 -12.45
C VAL A 79 -9.84 -10.60 -11.61
N PHE A 80 -8.87 -9.69 -11.57
CA PHE A 80 -9.01 -8.42 -10.87
C PHE A 80 -10.16 -7.58 -11.44
N ARG A 81 -10.24 -7.46 -12.77
CA ARG A 81 -11.35 -6.77 -13.45
C ARG A 81 -12.70 -7.36 -13.05
N GLY A 82 -12.85 -8.68 -13.14
CA GLY A 82 -14.09 -9.36 -12.77
C GLY A 82 -14.50 -9.08 -11.32
N LYS A 83 -13.57 -9.22 -10.36
CA LYS A 83 -13.82 -8.93 -8.95
C LYS A 83 -14.19 -7.48 -8.68
N LEU A 84 -13.50 -6.52 -9.33
CA LEU A 84 -13.78 -5.11 -9.11
C LEU A 84 -15.16 -4.73 -9.68
N LEU A 85 -15.49 -5.18 -10.88
CA LEU A 85 -16.81 -4.92 -11.48
C LEU A 85 -17.94 -5.54 -10.67
N ALA A 86 -17.77 -6.76 -10.18
CA ALA A 86 -18.73 -7.40 -9.28
C ALA A 86 -18.91 -6.61 -7.98
N ALA A 87 -17.80 -6.15 -7.38
CA ALA A 87 -17.85 -5.34 -6.16
C ALA A 87 -18.55 -3.99 -6.38
N LEU A 88 -18.33 -3.33 -7.51
CA LEU A 88 -19.03 -2.08 -7.84
C LEU A 88 -20.54 -2.31 -7.92
N LYS A 89 -20.99 -3.36 -8.63
CA LYS A 89 -22.41 -3.72 -8.73
C LYS A 89 -23.04 -4.00 -7.37
N VAL A 90 -22.38 -4.82 -6.53
CA VAL A 90 -22.86 -5.16 -5.19
C VAL A 90 -23.02 -3.91 -4.31
N ASN A 91 -22.18 -2.90 -4.49
CA ASN A 91 -22.26 -1.64 -3.74
C ASN A 91 -23.16 -0.59 -4.43
N GLY A 92 -23.97 -0.96 -5.42
CA GLY A 92 -24.90 -0.06 -6.09
C GLY A 92 -24.23 1.03 -6.92
N LEU A 93 -22.95 0.88 -7.28
CA LEU A 93 -22.22 1.86 -8.07
C LEU A 93 -22.43 1.59 -9.57
N THR A 94 -22.71 2.65 -10.31
CA THR A 94 -22.86 2.57 -11.75
C THR A 94 -21.52 2.24 -12.40
N VAL A 95 -21.51 1.21 -13.23
CA VAL A 95 -20.35 0.83 -14.03
C VAL A 95 -20.46 1.55 -15.37
N PRO A 96 -19.43 2.30 -15.83
CA PRO A 96 -19.44 2.93 -17.13
C PRO A 96 -19.68 1.93 -18.26
N VAL A 97 -20.46 2.33 -19.27
CA VAL A 97 -20.80 1.46 -20.41
C VAL A 97 -19.57 1.10 -21.23
N CYS A 98 -18.66 2.08 -21.41
CA CYS A 98 -17.43 1.92 -22.18
C CYS A 98 -16.24 1.71 -21.25
N LEU A 99 -15.98 0.47 -20.88
CA LEU A 99 -14.77 0.09 -20.14
C LEU A 99 -13.78 -0.62 -21.05
N PRO A 100 -12.48 -0.37 -20.91
CA PRO A 100 -11.47 -1.17 -21.60
C PRO A 100 -11.68 -2.65 -21.35
N THR A 101 -11.60 -3.46 -22.39
CA THR A 101 -11.68 -4.92 -22.28
C THR A 101 -10.44 -5.49 -21.59
N CYS A 102 -9.27 -4.92 -21.88
CA CYS A 102 -7.99 -5.32 -21.29
C CYS A 102 -7.55 -4.31 -20.23
N TRP A 103 -7.33 -4.80 -19.02
CA TRP A 103 -6.76 -4.02 -17.92
C TRP A 103 -5.27 -4.33 -17.79
N VAL A 104 -4.51 -3.34 -17.37
CA VAL A 104 -3.06 -3.49 -17.20
C VAL A 104 -2.75 -3.86 -15.75
N VAL A 105 -2.07 -4.98 -15.58
CA VAL A 105 -1.46 -5.41 -14.33
C VAL A 105 0.00 -5.71 -14.60
N ASP A 106 0.90 -5.09 -13.85
CA ASP A 106 2.33 -5.32 -13.92
C ASP A 106 2.80 -6.09 -12.68
N CYS A 107 3.48 -7.20 -12.89
CA CYS A 107 4.00 -8.05 -11.81
C CYS A 107 5.50 -8.22 -12.01
N LYS A 108 6.29 -7.62 -11.13
CA LYS A 108 7.76 -7.62 -11.21
C LYS A 108 8.41 -8.15 -9.95
N ALA A 109 9.48 -8.91 -10.11
CA ALA A 109 10.36 -9.24 -9.01
C ALA A 109 11.25 -8.04 -8.66
N VAL A 110 11.27 -7.69 -7.38
CA VAL A 110 12.01 -6.52 -6.86
C VAL A 110 13.13 -6.92 -5.88
N GLY A 111 13.71 -8.08 -6.09
CA GLY A 111 14.81 -8.61 -5.27
C GLY A 111 14.39 -8.84 -3.82
N ASN A 112 15.15 -8.30 -2.86
CA ASN A 112 14.83 -8.37 -1.43
C ASN A 112 13.65 -7.48 -1.00
N GLY A 113 13.11 -6.68 -1.91
CA GLY A 113 11.96 -5.79 -1.65
C GLY A 113 12.28 -4.45 -0.99
N GLU A 114 13.51 -4.22 -0.52
CA GLU A 114 13.90 -2.99 0.17
C GLU A 114 13.62 -1.74 -0.67
N LYS A 115 14.07 -1.71 -1.92
CA LYS A 115 13.81 -0.59 -2.85
C LYS A 115 12.33 -0.37 -3.09
N ALA A 116 11.53 -1.45 -3.16
CA ALA A 116 10.08 -1.35 -3.33
C ALA A 116 9.40 -0.78 -2.08
N LEU A 117 9.80 -1.22 -0.88
CA LEU A 117 9.27 -0.69 0.38
C LEU A 117 9.63 0.78 0.58
N VAL A 118 10.87 1.19 0.27
CA VAL A 118 11.29 2.60 0.30
C VAL A 118 10.47 3.42 -0.70
N TYR A 119 10.25 2.90 -1.92
CA TYR A 119 9.41 3.55 -2.92
C TYR A 119 7.97 3.72 -2.43
N LEU A 120 7.33 2.68 -1.91
CA LEU A 120 5.98 2.74 -1.37
C LEU A 120 5.88 3.67 -0.15
N GLY A 121 6.88 3.63 0.74
CA GLY A 121 6.96 4.52 1.90
C GLY A 121 7.00 5.99 1.52
N ARG A 122 7.70 6.35 0.45
CA ARG A 122 7.74 7.73 -0.04
C ARG A 122 6.37 8.28 -0.39
N TYR A 123 5.49 7.47 -0.94
CA TYR A 123 4.12 7.89 -1.29
C TYR A 123 3.19 8.07 -0.08
N LEU A 124 3.54 7.50 1.07
CA LEU A 124 2.77 7.69 2.29
C LEU A 124 3.03 9.05 2.94
N TYR A 125 4.27 9.54 2.84
CA TYR A 125 4.73 10.74 3.52
C TYR A 125 4.88 11.96 2.61
N ARG A 126 4.85 11.77 1.29
CA ARG A 126 4.96 12.87 0.33
C ARG A 126 3.58 13.32 -0.13
N GLY A 127 3.44 14.64 -0.29
CA GLY A 127 2.31 15.22 -1.00
C GLY A 127 2.29 14.78 -2.48
N VAL A 128 1.24 15.18 -3.18
CA VAL A 128 1.04 14.90 -4.61
C VAL A 128 2.15 15.50 -5.46
N ILE A 129 2.62 16.68 -5.07
CA ILE A 129 3.76 17.39 -5.66
C ILE A 129 4.65 17.93 -4.54
N GLN A 130 5.94 18.07 -4.80
CA GLN A 130 6.88 18.69 -3.86
C GLN A 130 7.10 20.14 -4.26
N GLU A 131 7.29 21.03 -3.29
CA GLU A 131 7.54 22.45 -3.52
C GLU A 131 8.70 22.69 -4.51
N ARG A 132 9.78 21.94 -4.38
CA ARG A 132 10.94 22.01 -5.30
C ARG A 132 10.62 21.64 -6.75
N ASP A 133 9.47 21.02 -7.03
CA ASP A 133 9.03 20.67 -8.37
C ASP A 133 8.14 21.77 -8.97
N ILE A 134 7.73 22.77 -8.18
CA ILE A 134 7.09 24.00 -8.63
C ILE A 134 8.20 24.96 -9.04
N VAL A 135 8.29 25.22 -10.35
CA VAL A 135 9.41 26.01 -10.93
C VAL A 135 9.11 27.51 -10.95
N ARG A 136 7.85 27.87 -11.20
CA ARG A 136 7.42 29.27 -11.32
C ARG A 136 5.94 29.40 -10.99
N CYS A 137 5.61 30.47 -10.26
CA CYS A 137 4.25 30.93 -10.04
C CYS A 137 4.20 32.40 -10.40
N ALA A 138 3.68 32.74 -11.57
CA ALA A 138 3.56 34.14 -12.05
C ALA A 138 2.47 34.25 -13.10
N ASP A 139 1.95 35.45 -13.27
CA ASP A 139 0.98 35.78 -14.32
C ASP A 139 -0.26 34.86 -14.30
N GLY A 140 -0.73 34.50 -13.10
CA GLY A 140 -1.87 33.59 -12.94
C GLY A 140 -1.60 32.13 -13.35
N CYS A 141 -0.36 31.78 -13.67
CA CYS A 141 0.04 30.45 -14.12
C CYS A 141 1.05 29.80 -13.17
N VAL A 142 1.01 28.47 -13.11
CA VAL A 142 1.97 27.64 -12.37
C VAL A 142 2.70 26.73 -13.34
N THR A 143 4.03 26.77 -13.30
CA THR A 143 4.90 25.87 -14.04
C THR A 143 5.52 24.86 -13.07
N PHE A 144 5.31 23.58 -13.29
CA PHE A 144 5.90 22.54 -12.49
C PHE A 144 6.66 21.51 -13.33
N ARG A 145 7.65 20.87 -12.70
CA ARG A 145 8.48 19.83 -13.30
C ARG A 145 7.94 18.44 -12.97
N TYR A 146 7.92 17.59 -13.96
CA TYR A 146 7.61 16.17 -13.78
C TYR A 146 8.54 15.31 -14.64
N ARG A 147 8.68 14.03 -14.29
CA ARG A 147 9.41 13.06 -15.11
C ARG A 147 8.43 12.39 -16.07
N ASP A 148 8.62 12.59 -17.35
CA ASP A 148 7.80 11.94 -18.37
C ASP A 148 7.95 10.40 -18.33
N GLY A 149 6.81 9.69 -18.44
CA GLY A 149 6.77 8.23 -18.35
C GLY A 149 7.36 7.53 -19.57
N THR A 150 7.24 8.13 -20.74
CA THR A 150 7.65 7.55 -22.01
C THR A 150 9.12 7.82 -22.28
N SER A 151 9.56 9.07 -22.21
CA SER A 151 10.93 9.47 -22.49
C SER A 151 11.88 9.31 -21.29
N GLY A 152 11.34 9.17 -20.08
CA GLY A 152 12.12 9.15 -18.84
C GLY A 152 12.80 10.49 -18.49
N LYS A 153 12.62 11.55 -19.30
CA LYS A 153 13.22 12.87 -19.11
C LYS A 153 12.40 13.77 -18.19
N ASN A 154 13.06 14.72 -17.56
CA ASN A 154 12.36 15.77 -16.81
C ASN A 154 11.76 16.79 -17.79
N THR A 155 10.45 16.99 -17.68
CA THR A 155 9.66 17.88 -18.54
C THR A 155 8.94 18.89 -17.66
N ARG A 156 8.58 20.03 -18.21
CA ARG A 156 7.82 21.08 -17.53
C ARG A 156 6.40 21.13 -18.09
N ARG A 157 5.43 21.45 -17.22
CA ARG A 157 4.05 21.71 -17.59
C ARG A 157 3.63 23.02 -16.98
N THR A 158 3.06 23.91 -17.80
CA THR A 158 2.48 25.18 -17.36
C THR A 158 0.98 25.08 -17.48
N VAL A 159 0.27 25.46 -16.43
CA VAL A 159 -1.20 25.48 -16.35
C VAL A 159 -1.65 26.73 -15.61
N SER A 160 -2.92 27.15 -15.78
CA SER A 160 -3.47 28.21 -14.94
C SER A 160 -3.47 27.82 -13.47
N GLY A 161 -3.36 28.78 -12.55
CA GLY A 161 -3.37 28.53 -11.11
C GLY A 161 -4.59 27.76 -10.64
N ALA A 162 -5.78 28.11 -11.17
CA ALA A 162 -7.02 27.40 -10.87
C ALA A 162 -6.95 25.93 -11.31
N HIS A 163 -6.44 25.65 -12.51
CA HIS A 163 -6.28 24.29 -13.01
C HIS A 163 -5.24 23.52 -12.21
N PHE A 164 -4.14 24.16 -11.78
CA PHE A 164 -3.14 23.55 -10.91
C PHE A 164 -3.76 23.14 -9.57
N LEU A 165 -4.53 24.02 -8.95
CA LEU A 165 -5.23 23.69 -7.70
C LEU A 165 -6.20 22.52 -7.87
N TRP A 166 -6.96 22.52 -8.97
CA TRP A 166 -7.82 21.40 -9.33
C TRP A 166 -7.03 20.08 -9.43
N LEU A 167 -5.90 20.08 -10.15
CA LEU A 167 -5.04 18.91 -10.30
C LEU A 167 -4.52 18.39 -8.95
N VAL A 168 -4.26 19.25 -7.98
CA VAL A 168 -3.80 18.86 -6.64
C VAL A 168 -4.97 18.39 -5.77
N LEU A 169 -6.06 19.13 -5.74
CA LEU A 169 -7.19 18.91 -4.83
C LEU A 169 -7.94 17.61 -5.12
N GLN A 170 -8.02 17.18 -6.40
CA GLN A 170 -8.65 15.90 -6.75
C GLN A 170 -7.97 14.67 -6.10
N HIS A 171 -6.77 14.83 -5.53
CA HIS A 171 -6.05 13.77 -4.84
C HIS A 171 -6.19 13.80 -3.32
N VAL A 172 -6.94 14.75 -2.80
CA VAL A 172 -7.30 14.80 -1.38
C VAL A 172 -8.29 13.67 -1.10
N LEU A 173 -7.87 12.75 -0.26
CA LEU A 173 -8.68 11.59 0.08
C LEU A 173 -9.68 11.95 1.19
N PRO A 174 -10.88 11.35 1.19
CA PRO A 174 -11.86 11.54 2.25
C PRO A 174 -11.29 11.22 3.63
N LYS A 175 -11.77 11.91 4.66
CA LYS A 175 -11.38 11.65 6.05
C LYS A 175 -11.62 10.17 6.40
N GLY A 176 -10.63 9.53 7.01
CA GLY A 176 -10.71 8.12 7.41
C GLY A 176 -10.30 7.12 6.32
N LEU A 177 -10.14 7.52 5.05
CA LEU A 177 -9.64 6.62 4.02
C LEU A 177 -8.14 6.38 4.22
N ARG A 178 -7.79 5.12 4.48
CA ARG A 178 -6.38 4.73 4.62
C ARG A 178 -5.76 4.47 3.25
N ARG A 179 -4.73 5.26 2.93
CA ARG A 179 -3.96 5.12 1.67
C ARG A 179 -3.15 3.83 1.60
N SER A 180 -2.75 3.28 2.74
CA SER A 180 -2.05 2.00 2.83
C SER A 180 -2.81 1.00 3.65
N ARG A 181 -2.69 -0.30 3.30
CA ARG A 181 -3.28 -1.41 4.04
C ARG A 181 -2.35 -2.61 4.03
N ASN A 182 -2.27 -3.29 5.16
CA ASN A 182 -1.62 -4.57 5.28
C ASN A 182 -2.66 -5.70 5.12
N PHE A 183 -2.30 -6.73 4.39
CA PHE A 183 -3.18 -7.84 4.07
C PHE A 183 -2.59 -9.18 4.47
N GLY A 184 -3.46 -10.16 4.75
CA GLY A 184 -3.09 -11.53 5.05
C GLY A 184 -2.11 -11.65 6.22
N LEU A 185 -0.96 -12.29 6.02
CA LEU A 185 0.05 -12.51 7.07
C LEU A 185 0.65 -11.21 7.64
N LEU A 186 0.59 -10.11 6.87
CA LEU A 186 1.09 -8.80 7.31
C LEU A 186 0.01 -7.96 8.01
N HIS A 187 -1.24 -8.44 8.05
CA HIS A 187 -2.30 -7.74 8.76
C HIS A 187 -2.08 -7.79 10.28
N PRO A 188 -2.33 -6.69 11.04
CA PRO A 188 -2.14 -6.65 12.49
C PRO A 188 -2.89 -7.76 13.24
N ASN A 189 -4.08 -8.12 12.77
CA ASN A 189 -4.93 -9.16 13.36
C ASN A 189 -4.62 -10.58 12.82
N CYS A 190 -3.48 -10.78 12.15
CA CYS A 190 -3.05 -12.10 11.73
C CYS A 190 -2.85 -13.01 12.95
N LYS A 191 -3.27 -14.28 12.83
CA LYS A 191 -3.12 -15.27 13.92
C LYS A 191 -1.67 -15.37 14.36
N HIS A 192 -1.43 -15.34 15.67
CA HIS A 192 -0.08 -15.33 16.27
C HIS A 192 0.86 -16.42 15.72
N ARG A 193 0.35 -17.65 15.52
CA ARG A 193 1.11 -18.76 14.91
C ARG A 193 1.66 -18.41 13.52
N GLN A 194 0.86 -17.77 12.68
CA GLN A 194 1.27 -17.37 11.32
C GLN A 194 2.31 -16.24 11.38
N ARG A 195 2.18 -15.31 12.33
CA ARG A 195 3.14 -14.23 12.54
C ARG A 195 4.48 -14.76 13.03
N LEU A 196 4.49 -15.69 13.97
CA LEU A 196 5.72 -16.35 14.42
C LEU A 196 6.42 -17.12 13.30
N ALA A 197 5.65 -17.82 12.45
CA ALA A 197 6.21 -18.51 11.30
C ALA A 197 6.85 -17.53 10.30
N LEU A 198 6.23 -16.36 10.07
CA LEU A 198 6.80 -15.29 9.23
C LEU A 198 8.11 -14.77 9.84
N LEU A 199 8.13 -14.44 11.13
CA LEU A 199 9.32 -13.94 11.81
C LEU A 199 10.47 -14.96 11.76
N ARG A 200 10.19 -16.22 11.99
CA ARG A 200 11.19 -17.30 11.87
C ARG A 200 11.74 -17.43 10.45
N PHE A 201 10.89 -17.27 9.44
CA PHE A 201 11.33 -17.27 8.05
C PHE A 201 12.26 -16.10 7.75
N LEU A 202 11.94 -14.89 8.23
CA LEU A 202 12.74 -13.69 8.00
C LEU A 202 14.08 -13.69 8.73
N HIS A 203 14.15 -14.31 9.90
CA HIS A 203 15.38 -14.41 10.72
C HIS A 203 16.25 -15.63 10.37
N ARG A 204 15.96 -16.31 9.29
CA ARG A 204 16.68 -17.50 8.90
C ARG A 204 18.04 -17.14 8.29
N PRO A 205 19.16 -17.76 8.77
CA PRO A 205 20.44 -17.64 8.10
C PRO A 205 20.34 -18.19 6.66
N ALA A 206 20.94 -17.49 5.72
CA ALA A 206 20.99 -17.97 4.32
C ALA A 206 21.71 -19.33 4.28
N GLY A 207 21.00 -20.38 3.84
CA GLY A 207 21.58 -21.72 3.68
C GLY A 207 20.95 -22.84 4.54
N THR A 208 20.06 -22.56 5.48
CA THR A 208 19.42 -23.61 6.28
C THR A 208 18.16 -24.19 5.62
N VAL A 209 18.07 -25.52 5.54
CA VAL A 209 16.92 -26.29 5.05
C VAL A 209 15.71 -26.11 6.00
N PRO A 210 14.45 -26.07 5.50
CA PRO A 210 13.27 -25.94 6.36
C PRO A 210 13.12 -27.14 7.30
N CYS A 211 13.27 -26.91 8.59
CA CYS A 211 12.87 -27.89 9.59
C CYS A 211 11.34 -27.77 9.81
N PRO A 212 10.59 -28.87 9.87
CA PRO A 212 9.17 -28.83 10.23
C PRO A 212 9.00 -28.20 11.61
N VAL A 213 8.04 -27.30 11.74
CA VAL A 213 7.82 -26.53 12.97
C VAL A 213 7.20 -27.43 14.03
N GLY A 214 8.02 -28.18 14.74
CA GLY A 214 7.70 -28.64 16.09
C GLY A 214 7.69 -27.42 17.03
N VAL A 215 6.76 -27.35 17.96
CA VAL A 215 6.68 -26.27 18.96
C VAL A 215 7.99 -26.23 19.74
N PRO A 216 8.81 -25.18 19.70
CA PRO A 216 10.00 -25.12 20.54
C PRO A 216 9.68 -24.47 21.87
N ALA A 217 10.22 -25.10 22.91
CA ALA A 217 10.41 -24.48 24.19
C ALA A 217 11.24 -23.19 24.05
N HIS A 218 10.80 -22.15 24.75
CA HIS A 218 11.50 -20.91 25.08
C HIS A 218 12.37 -20.25 23.99
N VAL A 219 11.79 -19.26 23.30
CA VAL A 219 12.59 -18.22 22.64
C VAL A 219 12.85 -17.12 23.65
N ILE A 220 14.06 -17.04 24.13
CA ILE A 220 14.60 -15.86 24.83
C ILE A 220 14.59 -14.74 23.78
N PRO A 221 13.90 -13.61 24.02
CA PRO A 221 13.97 -12.48 23.09
C PRO A 221 15.42 -12.02 23.02
N PRO A 222 15.95 -11.69 21.82
CA PRO A 222 17.28 -11.11 21.70
C PRO A 222 17.32 -9.84 22.55
N THR A 223 18.38 -9.68 23.33
CA THR A 223 18.72 -8.44 24.02
C THR A 223 18.50 -7.26 23.07
N PRO A 224 17.83 -6.18 23.50
CA PRO A 224 17.58 -5.06 22.63
C PRO A 224 18.92 -4.55 22.11
N SER A 225 19.15 -4.68 20.80
CA SER A 225 20.30 -4.03 20.16
C SER A 225 20.19 -2.55 20.45
N GLU A 226 21.27 -1.93 20.87
CA GLU A 226 21.33 -0.49 21.11
C GLU A 226 20.69 0.24 19.93
N ARG A 227 19.68 1.04 20.23
CA ARG A 227 19.01 1.86 19.21
C ARG A 227 20.07 2.76 18.57
N PRO A 228 20.11 2.89 17.23
CA PRO A 228 21.05 3.76 16.57
C PRO A 228 20.90 5.16 17.16
N LYS A 229 21.96 5.69 17.75
CA LYS A 229 21.99 7.05 18.31
C LYS A 229 21.89 8.02 17.15
N LEU A 230 20.77 8.75 17.05
CA LEU A 230 20.62 9.80 16.07
C LEU A 230 21.57 10.93 16.43
N GLN A 231 22.45 11.31 15.50
CA GLN A 231 23.36 12.45 15.66
C GLN A 231 22.86 13.67 14.90
N CYS A 232 22.99 14.83 15.49
CA CYS A 232 22.66 16.10 14.84
C CYS A 232 23.61 16.32 13.66
N ARG A 233 23.05 16.62 12.50
CA ARG A 233 23.84 16.87 11.28
C ARG A 233 24.67 18.16 11.33
N CYS A 234 24.33 19.10 12.23
CA CYS A 234 25.00 20.38 12.34
C CYS A 234 26.16 20.35 13.35
N CYS A 235 26.02 19.65 14.49
CA CYS A 235 27.02 19.68 15.56
C CYS A 235 27.51 18.30 16.00
N GLY A 236 27.01 17.20 15.42
CA GLY A 236 27.41 15.84 15.76
C GLY A 236 26.92 15.32 17.12
N SER A 237 26.25 16.14 17.92
CA SER A 237 25.75 15.74 19.23
C SER A 237 24.66 14.67 19.14
N ALA A 238 24.60 13.77 20.12
CA ALA A 238 23.55 12.77 20.21
C ALA A 238 22.18 13.45 20.38
N MET A 239 21.21 13.10 19.55
CA MET A 239 19.85 13.61 19.64
C MET A 239 18.99 12.67 20.46
N GLU A 240 18.31 13.22 21.45
CA GLU A 240 17.35 12.51 22.28
C GLU A 240 15.92 12.80 21.76
N ILE A 241 15.12 11.75 21.51
CA ILE A 241 13.74 11.92 21.08
C ILE A 241 12.89 12.28 22.29
N VAL A 242 12.68 13.58 22.49
CA VAL A 242 11.75 14.06 23.52
C VAL A 242 10.32 13.93 23.00
N ARG A 243 9.51 13.06 23.60
CA ARG A 243 8.08 12.98 23.34
C ARG A 243 7.41 14.28 23.84
N ARG A 244 7.15 15.22 22.97
CA ARG A 244 6.16 16.26 23.28
C ARG A 244 4.76 15.68 23.12
N ARG A 245 4.00 15.58 24.21
CA ARG A 245 2.54 15.55 24.13
C ARG A 245 2.11 16.89 23.56
N ILE A 246 1.55 16.89 22.35
CA ILE A 246 0.82 18.04 21.83
C ILE A 246 -0.40 18.15 22.72
N PRO A 247 -0.59 19.21 23.52
CA PRO A 247 -1.82 19.41 24.29
C PRO A 247 -2.98 19.41 23.29
N ALA A 248 -4.06 18.73 23.61
CA ALA A 248 -5.29 18.83 22.83
C ALA A 248 -5.65 20.32 22.73
N PRO A 249 -6.07 20.81 21.54
CA PRO A 249 -6.54 22.18 21.41
C PRO A 249 -7.67 22.40 22.45
N PRO A 250 -7.74 23.57 23.10
CA PRO A 250 -8.79 23.84 24.07
C PRO A 250 -10.13 23.58 23.38
N SER A 251 -10.95 22.77 24.03
CA SER A 251 -12.31 22.54 23.61
C SER A 251 -13.02 23.91 23.59
N HIS A 252 -13.22 24.46 22.39
CA HIS A 252 -14.08 25.62 22.23
C HIS A 252 -15.44 25.22 22.78
N GLY A 253 -15.89 25.99 23.79
CA GLY A 253 -17.13 25.81 24.54
C GLY A 253 -18.30 25.51 23.60
N GLY A 254 -19.15 24.61 24.08
CA GLY A 254 -20.24 24.00 23.36
C GLY A 254 -21.09 24.98 22.56
N LEU A 255 -21.12 24.78 21.26
CA LEU A 255 -22.30 25.11 20.50
C LEU A 255 -23.33 24.03 20.81
N ALA A 256 -24.41 24.47 21.45
CA ALA A 256 -25.54 23.63 21.79
C ALA A 256 -26.03 22.87 20.57
N ARG A 257 -26.18 21.57 20.75
CA ARG A 257 -26.73 20.66 19.73
C ARG A 257 -28.17 21.11 19.42
N PRO A 258 -28.53 21.35 18.15
CA PRO A 258 -29.93 21.67 17.85
C PRO A 258 -30.83 20.50 18.25
N PRO A 259 -32.06 20.76 18.70
CA PRO A 259 -33.00 19.72 19.12
C PRO A 259 -33.33 18.80 17.96
N ALA A 260 -33.43 17.50 18.26
CA ALA A 260 -33.76 16.47 17.26
C ALA A 260 -35.20 16.74 16.74
N ALA A 261 -35.33 16.70 15.41
CA ALA A 261 -36.63 16.78 14.77
C ALA A 261 -37.51 15.58 15.15
N PRO A 262 -38.86 15.78 15.31
CA PRO A 262 -39.76 14.71 15.66
C PRO A 262 -39.80 13.63 14.57
N ARG A 263 -39.79 12.38 15.01
CA ARG A 263 -39.97 11.22 14.08
C ARG A 263 -41.45 11.17 13.70
N GLU A 264 -41.76 11.46 12.46
CA GLU A 264 -43.05 11.13 11.88
C GLU A 264 -43.21 9.62 11.76
N GLY A 265 -44.22 9.08 12.45
CA GLY A 265 -44.60 7.69 12.34
C GLY A 265 -45.33 7.45 11.03
N HIS A 266 -44.78 6.60 10.17
CA HIS A 266 -45.56 6.05 9.05
C HIS A 266 -46.36 4.85 9.55
N HIS A 267 -47.69 5.03 9.65
CA HIS A 267 -48.62 3.92 9.68
C HIS A 267 -48.68 3.29 8.30
N ILE A 268 -48.49 1.97 8.27
CA ILE A 268 -48.74 1.13 7.09
C ILE A 268 -50.17 0.62 7.19
N LEU A 269 -50.98 0.84 6.19
CA LEU A 269 -52.10 -0.01 5.80
C LEU A 269 -51.67 -0.84 4.60
#